data_ebf494b1e2cd82c075536fda29fbb8f1
#
_entry.id   ebf494b1e2cd82c075536fda29fbb8f1
#
_cell.length_a   1.000
_cell.length_b   1.000
_cell.length_c   1.000
_cell.angle_alpha   90.00
_cell.angle_beta   90.00
_cell.angle_gamma   90.00
#
_symmetry.space_group_name_H-M   'P 1'
#
loop_
_entity.id
_entity.type
_entity.pdbx_description
1 polymer ?
#
loop_
_entity_poly.entity_id
_entity_poly.type
_entity_poly.pdbx_seq_one_letter_code
_entity_poly.pdbx_strand_id
1 'polypeptide(L)'
;MKNKLLFIFTLILYIILPILILFNTTLFKYKFYILTIVGLLIYLLFKMNKVSNKELGISKDNLIRSIKRNIPIILIFITAITTFKLFNLNKYNPTETIYFYLFYIFISCPIQEFLYRGIFGYFEKSLIKNKYIILIISSILYSFVHIIYKDYITCILTFLFGIVLYLLYRKDYNLFGISISHIILGILTIYLGIVN
;
A
#
# COMPACT_ATOMS: atom_id res chain seq x y z
N MET A 1 -21.59 0.45 16.60
CA MET A 1 -21.12 -0.95 16.75
C MET A 1 -20.53 -1.50 15.46
N LYS A 2 -21.22 -1.45 14.33
CA LYS A 2 -20.83 -2.07 13.04
C LYS A 2 -19.41 -1.68 12.57
N ASN A 3 -19.07 -0.38 12.52
CA ASN A 3 -17.74 0.08 12.08
C ASN A 3 -16.60 -0.37 13.02
N LYS A 4 -16.86 -0.53 14.32
CA LYS A 4 -15.86 -1.07 15.26
C LYS A 4 -15.55 -2.53 14.97
N LEU A 5 -16.58 -3.36 14.73
CA LEU A 5 -16.38 -4.77 14.38
C LEU A 5 -15.65 -4.91 13.05
N LEU A 6 -16.01 -4.11 12.05
CA LEU A 6 -15.33 -4.10 10.75
C LEU A 6 -13.86 -3.70 10.88
N PHE A 7 -13.55 -2.71 11.72
CA PHE A 7 -12.20 -2.28 12.01
C PHE A 7 -11.38 -3.39 12.67
N ILE A 8 -11.92 -4.00 13.74
CA ILE A 8 -11.24 -5.10 14.46
C ILE A 8 -10.99 -6.27 13.52
N PHE A 9 -12.00 -6.68 12.74
CA PHE A 9 -11.85 -7.75 11.74
C PHE A 9 -10.72 -7.45 10.75
N THR A 10 -10.68 -6.21 10.23
CA THR A 10 -9.64 -5.77 9.29
C THR A 10 -8.25 -5.85 9.93
N LEU A 11 -8.09 -5.39 11.17
CA LEU A 11 -6.81 -5.46 11.90
C LEU A 11 -6.35 -6.91 12.09
N ILE A 12 -7.25 -7.78 12.55
CA ILE A 12 -6.96 -9.20 12.77
C ILE A 12 -6.48 -9.86 11.47
N LEU A 13 -7.20 -9.63 10.37
CA LEU A 13 -6.84 -10.19 9.07
C LEU A 13 -5.46 -9.69 8.58
N TYR A 14 -5.17 -8.39 8.75
CA TYR A 14 -3.91 -7.79 8.31
C TYR A 14 -2.71 -8.22 9.16
N ILE A 15 -2.94 -8.73 10.37
CA ILE A 15 -1.88 -9.30 11.22
C ILE A 15 -1.72 -10.79 10.94
N ILE A 16 -2.82 -11.54 10.93
CA ILE A 16 -2.77 -13.01 10.81
C ILE A 16 -2.25 -13.44 9.44
N LEU A 17 -2.72 -12.81 8.36
CA LEU A 17 -2.40 -13.25 7.00
C LEU A 17 -0.89 -13.18 6.67
N PRO A 18 -0.17 -12.08 6.93
CA PRO A 18 1.28 -12.04 6.73
C PRO A 18 2.04 -13.06 7.58
N ILE A 19 1.58 -13.32 8.83
CA ILE A 19 2.18 -14.33 9.70
C ILE A 19 2.02 -15.73 9.09
N LEU A 20 0.83 -16.08 8.61
CA LEU A 20 0.59 -17.37 7.95
C LEU A 20 1.47 -17.54 6.70
N ILE A 21 1.59 -16.48 5.89
CA ILE A 21 2.44 -16.50 4.68
C ILE A 21 3.92 -16.63 5.06
N LEU A 22 4.37 -15.94 6.12
CA LEU A 22 5.77 -15.97 6.60
C LEU A 22 6.23 -17.39 6.94
N PHE A 23 5.37 -18.18 7.57
CA PHE A 23 5.70 -19.53 8.03
C PHE A 23 5.29 -20.64 7.06
N ASN A 24 4.70 -20.33 5.92
CA ASN A 24 4.24 -21.31 4.95
C ASN A 24 4.74 -21.00 3.53
N THR A 25 5.68 -21.82 3.05
CA THR A 25 6.31 -21.65 1.72
C THR A 25 5.30 -21.74 0.57
N THR A 26 4.28 -22.57 0.70
CA THR A 26 3.22 -22.67 -0.31
C THR A 26 2.40 -21.38 -0.38
N LEU A 27 1.99 -20.82 0.77
CA LEU A 27 1.28 -19.55 0.81
C LEU A 27 2.16 -18.42 0.27
N PHE A 28 3.46 -18.41 0.58
CA PHE A 28 4.40 -17.43 0.04
C PHE A 28 4.48 -17.48 -1.49
N LYS A 29 4.50 -18.68 -2.09
CA LYS A 29 4.47 -18.87 -3.55
C LYS A 29 3.22 -18.22 -4.18
N TYR A 30 2.08 -18.29 -3.49
CA TYR A 30 0.80 -17.78 -3.98
C TYR A 30 0.44 -16.39 -3.41
N LYS A 31 1.37 -15.65 -2.81
CA LYS A 31 1.13 -14.36 -2.14
C LYS A 31 0.36 -13.34 -3.00
N PHE A 32 0.62 -13.29 -4.29
CA PHE A 32 -0.05 -12.34 -5.21
C PHE A 32 -1.50 -12.71 -5.50
N TYR A 33 -1.80 -14.01 -5.61
CA TYR A 33 -3.18 -14.49 -5.72
C TYR A 33 -3.95 -14.23 -4.42
N ILE A 34 -3.31 -14.49 -3.28
CA ILE A 34 -3.88 -14.22 -1.96
C ILE A 34 -4.19 -12.73 -1.82
N LEU A 35 -3.26 -11.85 -2.17
CA LEU A 35 -3.48 -10.40 -2.16
C LEU A 35 -4.71 -10.00 -2.99
N THR A 36 -4.82 -10.54 -4.21
CA THR A 36 -5.91 -10.24 -5.12
C THR A 36 -7.25 -10.70 -4.56
N ILE A 37 -7.32 -11.95 -4.10
CA ILE A 37 -8.55 -12.54 -3.54
C ILE A 37 -8.97 -11.80 -2.27
N VAL A 38 -8.04 -11.57 -1.35
CA VAL A 38 -8.33 -10.86 -0.10
C VAL A 38 -8.75 -9.41 -0.37
N GLY A 39 -8.08 -8.72 -1.30
CA GLY A 39 -8.48 -7.36 -1.70
C GLY A 39 -9.90 -7.32 -2.23
N LEU A 40 -10.27 -8.26 -3.09
CA LEU A 40 -11.63 -8.38 -3.63
C LEU A 40 -12.65 -8.69 -2.52
N LEU A 41 -12.38 -9.67 -1.67
CA LEU A 41 -13.29 -10.06 -0.58
C LEU A 41 -13.52 -8.90 0.41
N ILE A 42 -12.47 -8.17 0.75
CA ILE A 42 -12.60 -6.98 1.61
C ILE A 42 -13.41 -5.89 0.90
N TYR A 43 -13.16 -5.64 -0.40
CA TYR A 43 -13.97 -4.68 -1.15
C TYR A 43 -15.45 -5.06 -1.13
N LEU A 44 -15.79 -6.32 -1.40
CA LEU A 44 -17.16 -6.82 -1.35
C LEU A 44 -17.76 -6.68 0.07
N LEU A 45 -16.98 -6.99 1.12
CA LEU A 45 -17.41 -6.82 2.51
C LEU A 45 -17.79 -5.36 2.81
N PHE A 46 -16.99 -4.39 2.36
CA PHE A 46 -17.31 -2.97 2.54
C PHE A 46 -18.55 -2.57 1.74
N LYS A 47 -18.72 -3.08 0.51
CA LYS A 47 -19.92 -2.85 -0.30
C LYS A 47 -21.18 -3.42 0.33
N MET A 48 -21.13 -4.64 0.88
CA MET A 48 -22.25 -5.23 1.66
C MET A 48 -22.59 -4.39 2.90
N ASN A 49 -21.61 -3.70 3.46
CA ASN A 49 -21.79 -2.75 4.55
C ASN A 49 -22.25 -1.35 4.08
N LYS A 50 -22.67 -1.21 2.80
CA LYS A 50 -23.18 0.01 2.17
C LYS A 50 -22.17 1.18 2.14
N VAL A 51 -20.87 0.89 2.21
CA VAL A 51 -19.83 1.89 2.03
C VAL A 51 -19.70 2.21 0.53
N SER A 52 -19.76 3.49 0.19
CA SER A 52 -19.64 3.95 -1.19
C SER A 52 -18.20 3.93 -1.69
N ASN A 53 -18.02 3.87 -3.01
CA ASN A 53 -16.68 3.97 -3.61
C ASN A 53 -15.99 5.29 -3.24
N LYS A 54 -16.74 6.38 -3.18
CA LYS A 54 -16.22 7.71 -2.81
C LYS A 54 -15.69 7.75 -1.37
N GLU A 55 -16.36 7.07 -0.44
CA GLU A 55 -15.87 6.95 0.95
C GLU A 55 -14.58 6.15 1.03
N LEU A 56 -14.39 5.18 0.13
CA LEU A 56 -13.16 4.40 0.00
C LEU A 56 -12.07 5.11 -0.79
N GLY A 57 -12.31 6.33 -1.27
CA GLY A 57 -11.37 7.09 -2.09
C GLY A 57 -11.31 6.68 -3.57
N ILE A 58 -12.20 5.80 -4.02
CA ILE A 58 -12.33 5.39 -5.41
C ILE A 58 -13.21 6.41 -6.12
N SER A 59 -12.63 7.54 -6.53
CA SER A 59 -13.30 8.62 -7.24
C SER A 59 -12.37 9.30 -8.23
N LYS A 60 -12.92 9.78 -9.34
CA LYS A 60 -12.21 10.58 -10.34
C LYS A 60 -12.28 12.10 -10.06
N ASP A 61 -13.08 12.52 -9.07
CA ASP A 61 -13.46 13.93 -8.86
C ASP A 61 -12.28 14.90 -8.76
N ASN A 62 -11.18 14.50 -8.12
CA ASN A 62 -10.02 15.35 -7.87
C ASN A 62 -8.69 14.70 -8.32
N LEU A 63 -8.76 13.77 -9.26
CA LEU A 63 -7.63 12.97 -9.74
C LEU A 63 -6.45 13.84 -10.19
N ILE A 64 -6.70 14.79 -11.10
CA ILE A 64 -5.64 15.65 -11.67
C ILE A 64 -4.97 16.48 -10.55
N ARG A 65 -5.77 16.99 -9.62
CA ARG A 65 -5.24 17.75 -8.46
C ARG A 65 -4.36 16.87 -7.60
N SER A 66 -4.79 15.64 -7.31
CA SER A 66 -4.04 14.68 -6.52
C SER A 66 -2.71 14.31 -7.19
N ILE A 67 -2.72 14.02 -8.49
CA ILE A 67 -1.49 13.74 -9.26
C ILE A 67 -0.52 14.94 -9.20
N LYS A 68 -0.98 16.13 -9.54
CA LYS A 68 -0.14 17.35 -9.54
C LYS A 68 0.49 17.61 -8.16
N ARG A 69 -0.26 17.38 -7.08
CA ARG A 69 0.22 17.55 -5.71
C ARG A 69 1.30 16.55 -5.31
N ASN A 70 1.26 15.36 -5.88
CA ASN A 70 2.22 14.30 -5.57
C ASN A 70 3.53 14.46 -6.34
N ILE A 71 3.55 15.16 -7.48
CA ILE A 71 4.74 15.32 -8.34
C ILE A 71 5.99 15.75 -7.56
N PRO A 72 5.98 16.80 -6.73
CA PRO A 72 7.19 17.23 -6.03
C PRO A 72 7.79 16.15 -5.14
N ILE A 73 6.95 15.39 -4.44
CA ILE A 73 7.39 14.30 -3.58
C ILE A 73 7.92 13.13 -4.41
N ILE A 74 7.27 12.80 -5.52
CA ILE A 74 7.74 11.77 -6.46
C ILE A 74 9.14 12.14 -6.96
N LEU A 75 9.38 13.38 -7.38
CA LEU A 75 10.69 13.84 -7.86
C LEU A 75 11.78 13.76 -6.78
N ILE A 76 11.47 14.15 -5.54
CA ILE A 76 12.40 14.02 -4.41
C ILE A 76 12.78 12.54 -4.20
N PHE A 77 11.80 11.63 -4.20
CA PHE A 77 12.08 10.20 -4.03
C PHE A 77 12.82 9.60 -5.21
N ILE A 78 12.49 9.97 -6.44
CA ILE A 78 13.25 9.54 -7.64
C ILE A 78 14.72 9.93 -7.48
N THR A 79 14.99 11.18 -7.10
CA THR A 79 16.37 11.66 -6.89
C THR A 79 17.05 10.86 -5.79
N ALA A 80 16.41 10.63 -4.65
CA ALA A 80 16.97 9.84 -3.56
C ALA A 80 17.28 8.39 -3.99
N ILE A 81 16.32 7.73 -4.64
CA ILE A 81 16.43 6.33 -5.11
C ILE A 81 17.56 6.19 -6.14
N THR A 82 17.64 7.11 -7.10
CA THR A 82 18.71 7.09 -8.10
C THR A 82 20.09 7.37 -7.49
N THR A 83 20.17 8.26 -6.52
CA THR A 83 21.38 8.52 -5.74
C THR A 83 21.85 7.26 -5.02
N PHE A 84 20.96 6.52 -4.36
CA PHE A 84 21.28 5.23 -3.73
C PHE A 84 21.93 4.25 -4.74
N LYS A 85 21.38 4.17 -5.94
CA LYS A 85 21.93 3.30 -6.99
C LYS A 85 23.32 3.78 -7.45
N LEU A 86 23.52 5.08 -7.63
CA LEU A 86 24.81 5.66 -8.06
C LEU A 86 25.95 5.37 -7.05
N PHE A 87 25.64 5.32 -5.75
CA PHE A 87 26.57 4.94 -4.70
C PHE A 87 26.69 3.42 -4.48
N ASN A 88 26.12 2.59 -5.37
CA ASN A 88 26.11 1.12 -5.28
C ASN A 88 25.52 0.59 -3.95
N LEU A 89 24.52 1.28 -3.41
CA LEU A 89 23.82 0.89 -2.20
C LEU A 89 22.61 -0.03 -2.46
N ASN A 90 22.45 -0.48 -3.71
CA ASN A 90 21.44 -1.47 -4.06
C ASN A 90 21.77 -2.82 -3.42
N LYS A 91 20.72 -3.48 -2.91
CA LYS A 91 20.83 -4.72 -2.13
C LYS A 91 20.55 -5.97 -2.97
N TYR A 92 19.73 -5.83 -3.98
CA TYR A 92 19.23 -6.92 -4.81
C TYR A 92 19.56 -6.72 -6.27
N ASN A 93 19.64 -7.83 -7.01
CA ASN A 93 19.64 -7.82 -8.47
C ASN A 93 18.21 -8.11 -8.93
N PRO A 94 17.54 -7.19 -9.64
CA PRO A 94 16.17 -7.40 -10.09
C PRO A 94 16.12 -8.56 -11.09
N THR A 95 15.20 -9.49 -10.86
CA THR A 95 14.97 -10.67 -11.71
C THR A 95 13.53 -10.74 -12.21
N GLU A 96 12.73 -9.73 -11.91
CA GLU A 96 11.30 -9.67 -12.22
C GLU A 96 11.06 -9.57 -13.72
N THR A 97 10.07 -10.33 -14.17
CA THR A 97 9.65 -10.34 -15.57
C THR A 97 8.70 -9.18 -15.89
N ILE A 98 8.50 -8.90 -17.18
CA ILE A 98 7.50 -7.90 -17.61
C ILE A 98 6.09 -8.22 -17.08
N TYR A 99 5.73 -9.50 -16.96
CA TYR A 99 4.43 -9.92 -16.40
C TYR A 99 4.26 -9.52 -14.93
N PHE A 100 5.36 -9.56 -14.14
CA PHE A 100 5.36 -9.07 -12.77
C PHE A 100 5.07 -7.57 -12.75
N TYR A 101 5.74 -6.75 -13.58
CA TYR A 101 5.51 -5.30 -13.60
C TYR A 101 4.10 -4.95 -14.06
N LEU A 102 3.54 -5.65 -15.04
CA LEU A 102 2.15 -5.47 -15.46
C LEU A 102 1.18 -5.81 -14.32
N PHE A 103 1.39 -6.94 -13.64
CA PHE A 103 0.60 -7.29 -12.46
C PHE A 103 0.74 -6.25 -11.34
N TYR A 104 1.94 -5.78 -11.09
CA TYR A 104 2.22 -4.77 -10.07
C TYR A 104 1.47 -3.46 -10.34
N ILE A 105 1.53 -2.96 -11.58
CA ILE A 105 0.87 -1.72 -12.01
C ILE A 105 -0.65 -1.81 -11.89
N PHE A 106 -1.24 -2.85 -12.47
CA PHE A 106 -2.68 -2.89 -12.68
C PHE A 106 -3.46 -3.56 -11.54
N ILE A 107 -2.81 -4.38 -10.74
CA ILE A 107 -3.47 -5.20 -9.72
C ILE A 107 -2.86 -4.97 -8.34
N SER A 108 -1.58 -5.29 -8.14
CA SER A 108 -0.97 -5.33 -6.81
C SER A 108 -0.98 -3.96 -6.13
N CYS A 109 -0.46 -2.95 -6.81
CA CYS A 109 -0.33 -1.61 -6.25
C CYS A 109 -1.71 -0.95 -5.98
N PRO A 110 -2.69 -0.94 -6.91
CA PRO A 110 -4.03 -0.42 -6.63
C PRO A 110 -4.72 -1.13 -5.45
N ILE A 111 -4.58 -2.46 -5.34
CA ILE A 111 -5.15 -3.22 -4.23
C ILE A 111 -4.46 -2.84 -2.91
N GLN A 112 -3.13 -2.71 -2.89
CA GLN A 112 -2.41 -2.27 -1.69
C GLN A 112 -2.85 -0.87 -1.25
N GLU A 113 -2.99 0.09 -2.18
CA GLU A 113 -3.48 1.42 -1.84
C GLU A 113 -4.92 1.38 -1.32
N PHE A 114 -5.79 0.58 -1.91
CA PHE A 114 -7.14 0.36 -1.40
C PHE A 114 -7.11 -0.20 0.03
N LEU A 115 -6.34 -1.25 0.28
CA LEU A 115 -6.27 -1.89 1.59
C LEU A 115 -5.70 -0.96 2.68
N TYR A 116 -4.60 -0.26 2.40
CA TYR A 116 -3.89 0.51 3.43
C TYR A 116 -4.26 2.00 3.46
N ARG A 117 -4.79 2.59 2.39
CA ARG A 117 -5.21 4.00 2.36
C ARG A 117 -6.72 4.14 2.27
N GLY A 118 -7.37 3.45 1.34
CA GLY A 118 -8.81 3.54 1.16
C GLY A 118 -9.58 3.15 2.43
N ILE A 119 -9.31 1.96 2.95
CA ILE A 119 -9.98 1.43 4.14
C ILE A 119 -9.64 2.26 5.39
N PHE A 120 -8.36 2.58 5.61
CA PHE A 120 -7.97 3.37 6.78
C PHE A 120 -8.44 4.82 6.68
N GLY A 121 -8.52 5.41 5.49
CA GLY A 121 -9.15 6.71 5.27
C GLY A 121 -10.66 6.72 5.56
N TYR A 122 -11.35 5.62 5.26
CA TYR A 122 -12.74 5.44 5.69
C TYR A 122 -12.85 5.38 7.21
N PHE A 123 -12.00 4.62 7.91
CA PHE A 123 -12.02 4.56 9.38
C PHE A 123 -11.58 5.87 10.04
N GLU A 124 -10.68 6.64 9.43
CA GLU A 124 -10.33 8.00 9.90
C GLU A 124 -11.57 8.90 9.94
N LYS A 125 -12.41 8.83 8.91
CA LYS A 125 -13.61 9.66 8.82
C LYS A 125 -14.76 9.15 9.68
N SER A 126 -14.92 7.83 9.80
CA SER A 126 -16.12 7.21 10.38
C SER A 126 -15.96 6.74 11.82
N LEU A 127 -14.74 6.52 12.31
CA LEU A 127 -14.51 5.85 13.60
C LEU A 127 -13.45 6.52 14.48
N ILE A 128 -12.28 6.83 13.95
CA ILE A 128 -11.11 7.28 14.72
C ILE A 128 -10.78 8.71 14.35
N LYS A 129 -11.19 9.66 15.19
CA LYS A 129 -10.97 11.10 14.94
C LYS A 129 -9.50 11.52 14.98
N ASN A 130 -8.66 10.76 15.70
CA ASN A 130 -7.25 11.08 15.77
C ASN A 130 -6.52 10.59 14.51
N LYS A 131 -6.23 11.55 13.67
CA LYS A 131 -5.60 11.35 12.36
C LYS A 131 -4.18 10.76 12.42
N TYR A 132 -3.46 10.97 13.52
CA TYR A 132 -2.10 10.43 13.68
C TYR A 132 -2.14 8.95 14.04
N ILE A 133 -3.11 8.53 14.85
CA ILE A 133 -3.31 7.12 15.19
C ILE A 133 -3.56 6.30 13.92
N ILE A 134 -4.47 6.73 13.08
CA ILE A 134 -4.78 6.02 11.82
C ILE A 134 -3.60 6.00 10.87
N LEU A 135 -2.87 7.12 10.72
CA LEU A 135 -1.67 7.19 9.91
C LEU A 135 -0.64 6.13 10.37
N ILE A 136 -0.37 6.08 11.68
CA ILE A 136 0.62 5.14 12.23
C ILE A 136 0.16 3.70 12.06
N ILE A 137 -1.10 3.38 12.39
CA ILE A 137 -1.65 2.01 12.21
C ILE A 137 -1.56 1.57 10.76
N SER A 138 -2.01 2.40 9.82
CA SER A 138 -1.94 2.10 8.38
C SER A 138 -0.51 1.85 7.91
N SER A 139 0.43 2.69 8.34
CA SER A 139 1.84 2.59 7.94
C SER A 139 2.53 1.36 8.55
N ILE A 140 2.24 1.03 9.81
CA ILE A 140 2.73 -0.19 10.46
C ILE A 140 2.22 -1.42 9.72
N LEU A 141 0.93 -1.50 9.44
CA LEU A 141 0.35 -2.66 8.76
C LEU A 141 0.81 -2.79 7.31
N TYR A 142 1.02 -1.66 6.62
CA TYR A 142 1.62 -1.64 5.29
C TYR A 142 3.08 -2.13 5.30
N SER A 143 3.86 -1.77 6.30
CA SER A 143 5.21 -2.31 6.51
C SER A 143 5.16 -3.78 6.90
N PHE A 144 4.24 -4.13 7.80
CA PHE A 144 4.14 -5.48 8.36
C PHE A 144 3.85 -6.55 7.30
N VAL A 145 3.10 -6.25 6.24
CA VAL A 145 2.89 -7.23 5.17
C VAL A 145 4.20 -7.60 4.47
N HIS A 146 5.22 -6.76 4.50
CA HIS A 146 6.53 -7.04 3.89
C HIS A 146 7.43 -7.94 4.75
N ILE A 147 7.03 -8.30 5.98
CA ILE A 147 7.77 -9.26 6.82
C ILE A 147 7.91 -10.62 6.13
N ILE A 148 7.00 -10.95 5.20
CA ILE A 148 7.04 -12.18 4.39
C ILE A 148 8.33 -12.34 3.58
N TYR A 149 9.00 -11.24 3.26
CA TYR A 149 10.29 -11.24 2.55
C TYR A 149 11.50 -11.46 3.47
N LYS A 150 11.29 -11.52 4.79
CA LYS A 150 12.33 -11.72 5.81
C LYS A 150 13.45 -10.68 5.74
N ASP A 151 13.13 -9.47 5.31
CA ASP A 151 14.04 -8.34 5.16
C ASP A 151 13.57 -7.14 6.00
N TYR A 152 14.26 -6.89 7.11
CA TYR A 152 13.94 -5.79 8.02
C TYR A 152 14.17 -4.40 7.40
N ILE A 153 15.13 -4.27 6.46
CA ILE A 153 15.39 -3.01 5.77
C ILE A 153 14.18 -2.66 4.88
N THR A 154 13.67 -3.62 4.12
CA THR A 154 12.42 -3.45 3.36
C THR A 154 11.26 -3.06 4.29
N CYS A 155 11.15 -3.66 5.49
CA CYS A 155 10.11 -3.27 6.43
C CYS A 155 10.27 -1.81 6.91
N ILE A 156 11.49 -1.35 7.23
CA ILE A 156 11.73 0.03 7.64
C ILE A 156 11.42 1.01 6.49
N LEU A 157 11.92 0.73 5.30
CA LEU A 157 11.68 1.59 4.13
C LEU A 157 10.19 1.66 3.77
N THR A 158 9.48 0.54 3.79
CA THR A 158 8.04 0.51 3.53
C THR A 158 7.23 1.18 4.63
N PHE A 159 7.68 1.16 5.90
CA PHE A 159 7.05 1.94 6.97
C PHE A 159 7.15 3.45 6.69
N LEU A 160 8.35 3.95 6.39
CA LEU A 160 8.56 5.36 6.07
C LEU A 160 7.79 5.77 4.82
N PHE A 161 7.82 4.93 3.79
CA PHE A 161 7.05 5.13 2.57
C PHE A 161 5.54 5.11 2.84
N GLY A 162 5.09 4.23 3.73
CA GLY A 162 3.73 4.15 4.22
C GLY A 162 3.22 5.46 4.81
N ILE A 163 4.04 6.10 5.65
CA ILE A 163 3.75 7.42 6.23
C ILE A 163 3.57 8.46 5.13
N VAL A 164 4.53 8.55 4.21
CA VAL A 164 4.50 9.54 3.12
C VAL A 164 3.27 9.36 2.24
N LEU A 165 3.00 8.13 1.78
CA LEU A 165 1.84 7.85 0.95
C LEU A 165 0.52 8.16 1.68
N TYR A 166 0.41 7.86 2.98
CA TYR A 166 -0.80 8.18 3.73
C TYR A 166 -0.99 9.69 3.88
N LEU A 167 0.06 10.45 4.14
CA LEU A 167 0.02 11.91 4.21
C LEU A 167 -0.40 12.55 2.89
N LEU A 168 0.09 12.03 1.76
CA LEU A 168 -0.31 12.47 0.42
C LEU A 168 -1.77 12.12 0.13
N TYR A 169 -2.16 10.86 0.35
CA TYR A 169 -3.53 10.38 0.16
C TYR A 169 -4.55 11.24 0.92
N ARG A 170 -4.27 11.53 2.19
CA ARG A 170 -5.16 12.26 3.08
C ARG A 170 -5.49 13.69 2.63
N LYS A 171 -4.65 14.29 1.78
CA LYS A 171 -4.91 15.63 1.25
C LYS A 171 -6.09 15.67 0.28
N ASP A 172 -6.30 14.61 -0.46
CA ASP A 172 -7.33 14.53 -1.50
C ASP A 172 -8.27 13.32 -1.35
N TYR A 173 -7.92 12.33 -0.53
CA TYR A 173 -8.60 11.04 -0.40
C TYR A 173 -8.88 10.40 -1.76
N ASN A 174 -7.88 10.40 -2.64
CA ASN A 174 -7.98 9.88 -3.99
C ASN A 174 -7.03 8.70 -4.19
N LEU A 175 -7.60 7.49 -4.34
CA LEU A 175 -6.81 6.27 -4.52
C LEU A 175 -6.09 6.23 -5.86
N PHE A 176 -6.68 6.72 -6.94
CA PHE A 176 -6.02 6.69 -8.25
C PHE A 176 -4.76 7.56 -8.25
N GLY A 177 -4.85 8.77 -7.69
CA GLY A 177 -3.69 9.67 -7.61
C GLY A 177 -2.55 9.13 -6.77
N ILE A 178 -2.85 8.49 -5.63
CA ILE A 178 -1.80 7.89 -4.78
C ILE A 178 -1.28 6.58 -5.37
N SER A 179 -2.10 5.77 -6.04
CA SER A 179 -1.65 4.56 -6.72
C SER A 179 -0.63 4.87 -7.82
N ILE A 180 -0.82 5.95 -8.59
CA ILE A 180 0.17 6.38 -9.58
C ILE A 180 1.52 6.70 -8.90
N SER A 181 1.51 7.41 -7.77
CA SER A 181 2.72 7.71 -7.00
C SER A 181 3.41 6.44 -6.53
N HIS A 182 2.65 5.50 -5.97
CA HIS A 182 3.16 4.22 -5.50
C HIS A 182 3.72 3.38 -6.65
N ILE A 183 3.02 3.31 -7.78
CA ILE A 183 3.47 2.58 -8.98
C ILE A 183 4.83 3.10 -9.45
N ILE A 184 4.97 4.41 -9.64
CA ILE A 184 6.21 5.01 -10.13
C ILE A 184 7.38 4.70 -9.19
N LEU A 185 7.20 4.97 -7.89
CA LEU A 185 8.27 4.82 -6.91
C LEU A 185 8.55 3.34 -6.61
N GLY A 186 7.53 2.50 -6.55
CA GLY A 186 7.68 1.08 -6.31
C GLY A 186 8.40 0.36 -7.47
N ILE A 187 8.02 0.63 -8.72
CA ILE A 187 8.75 0.09 -9.87
C ILE A 187 10.21 0.51 -9.84
N LEU A 188 10.47 1.78 -9.55
CA LEU A 188 11.84 2.29 -9.52
C LEU A 188 12.67 1.62 -8.41
N THR A 189 12.13 1.46 -7.20
CA THR A 189 12.84 0.80 -6.09
C THR A 189 13.09 -0.67 -6.34
N ILE A 190 12.15 -1.40 -6.95
CA ILE A 190 12.31 -2.81 -7.32
C ILE A 190 13.32 -2.92 -8.46
N TYR A 191 13.15 -2.15 -9.54
CA TYR A 191 14.03 -2.19 -10.71
C TYR A 191 15.50 -1.84 -10.38
N LEU A 192 15.71 -0.92 -9.45
CA LEU A 192 17.06 -0.55 -8.99
C LEU A 192 17.60 -1.45 -7.86
N GLY A 193 16.83 -2.45 -7.41
CA GLY A 193 17.26 -3.43 -6.42
C GLY A 193 17.40 -2.88 -5.00
N ILE A 194 16.59 -1.91 -4.62
CA ILE A 194 16.62 -1.30 -3.28
C ILE A 194 15.71 -2.06 -2.31
N VAL A 195 14.54 -2.49 -2.79
CA VAL A 195 13.59 -3.32 -2.04
C VAL A 195 13.28 -4.60 -2.82
N ASN A 196 12.91 -5.66 -2.08
CA ASN A 196 12.52 -6.96 -2.64
C ASN A 196 10.99 -7.11 -2.63
#